data_ed73f671829939c8d89ab682a0029468
#
_entry.id   ed73f671829939c8d89ab682a0029468
#
_cell.length_a   1.000
_cell.length_b   1.000
_cell.length_c   1.000
_cell.angle_alpha   90.00
_cell.angle_beta   90.00
_cell.angle_gamma   90.00
#
_symmetry.space_group_name_H-M   'P 1'
#
loop_
_entity.id
_entity.type
_entity.pdbx_description
1 polymer ?
#
loop_
_entity_poly.entity_id
_entity_poly.type
_entity_poly.pdbx_seq_one_letter_code
_entity_poly.pdbx_strand_id
1 'polypeptide(L)'
;MAEYVFGIDVGGTTVKCGLFRVDGTVLDKWEIETRTEGEGSLIIPDVAETVRKKMEEKQIDRDQVAGLGIGVPGPVNSKGEVLGAVNLGWGYKDVASELGQLLGFPVKVGNDANVAALGEMWMGGGKGTRSLIMVTLGTGVGGGIIIDGKIVVGAHGAGGEIGHSAMEPEFSEACNCGNHGCLEQFASATGIVRIAKEELEKTQEATVLNPEQVSAKDVLDGYKTGDGVAVRIVERFAKYLGNAMAIFAGVVDPEVFVIGGGVSKAGQPLIDVIHKYYQSYAFNACKGTPIVQAQLGNDAGIYGSAKLALD
;
A
#
# COMPACT_ATOMS: atom_id res chain seq x y z
N MET A 1 -23.02 -17.18 16.53
CA MET A 1 -22.58 -15.90 15.90
C MET A 1 -21.18 -16.13 15.34
N ALA A 2 -20.89 -15.58 14.18
CA ALA A 2 -19.54 -15.67 13.63
C ALA A 2 -18.52 -14.96 14.54
N GLU A 3 -17.43 -15.63 14.85
CA GLU A 3 -16.40 -15.16 15.76
C GLU A 3 -15.06 -14.92 15.06
N TYR A 4 -14.86 -15.58 13.90
CA TYR A 4 -13.61 -15.61 13.19
C TYR A 4 -13.72 -15.01 11.79
N VAL A 5 -12.62 -14.47 11.30
CA VAL A 5 -12.48 -13.94 9.93
C VAL A 5 -11.08 -14.25 9.42
N PHE A 6 -10.98 -14.59 8.14
CA PHE A 6 -9.71 -14.79 7.47
C PHE A 6 -9.33 -13.56 6.63
N GLY A 7 -8.06 -13.20 6.68
CA GLY A 7 -7.46 -12.17 5.83
C GLY A 7 -6.31 -12.76 5.03
N ILE A 8 -6.35 -12.62 3.72
CA ILE A 8 -5.36 -13.14 2.77
C ILE A 8 -4.75 -11.97 2.00
N ASP A 9 -3.45 -12.00 1.80
CA ASP A 9 -2.70 -11.03 1.00
C ASP A 9 -1.83 -11.77 -0.01
N VAL A 10 -2.17 -11.67 -1.30
CA VAL A 10 -1.52 -12.42 -2.38
C VAL A 10 -0.42 -11.57 -3.00
N GLY A 11 0.83 -11.88 -2.65
CA GLY A 11 2.00 -11.33 -3.34
C GLY A 11 2.46 -12.22 -4.49
N GLY A 12 3.38 -11.72 -5.31
CA GLY A 12 3.91 -12.46 -6.46
C GLY A 12 4.75 -13.70 -6.12
N THR A 13 5.24 -13.82 -4.89
CA THR A 13 6.07 -14.96 -4.41
C THR A 13 5.48 -15.67 -3.21
N THR A 14 4.73 -14.95 -2.39
CA THR A 14 4.21 -15.46 -1.12
C THR A 14 2.78 -14.99 -0.92
N VAL A 15 1.89 -15.88 -0.52
CA VAL A 15 0.56 -15.55 -0.01
C VAL A 15 0.62 -15.52 1.51
N LYS A 16 0.35 -14.36 2.09
CA LYS A 16 0.22 -14.21 3.53
C LYS A 16 -1.20 -14.46 3.97
N CYS A 17 -1.35 -15.16 5.08
CA CYS A 17 -2.62 -15.57 5.63
C CYS A 17 -2.70 -15.15 7.10
N GLY A 18 -3.87 -14.69 7.50
CA GLY A 18 -4.16 -14.35 8.88
C GLY A 18 -5.52 -14.90 9.31
N LEU A 19 -5.58 -15.42 10.53
CA LEU A 19 -6.81 -15.76 11.24
C LEU A 19 -7.02 -14.78 12.37
N PHE A 20 -8.17 -14.14 12.39
CA PHE A 20 -8.50 -13.09 13.36
C PHE A 20 -9.84 -13.39 14.04
N ARG A 21 -10.04 -12.82 15.23
CA ARG A 21 -11.38 -12.56 15.76
C ARG A 21 -12.00 -11.37 15.03
N VAL A 22 -13.31 -11.29 15.06
CA VAL A 22 -14.05 -10.17 14.43
C VAL A 22 -13.73 -8.79 15.03
N ASP A 23 -13.12 -8.74 16.20
CA ASP A 23 -12.63 -7.51 16.85
C ASP A 23 -11.23 -7.05 16.39
N GLY A 24 -10.58 -7.83 15.52
CA GLY A 24 -9.23 -7.57 15.01
C GLY A 24 -8.10 -8.25 15.80
N THR A 25 -8.40 -9.02 16.84
CA THR A 25 -7.39 -9.81 17.55
C THR A 25 -6.84 -10.90 16.63
N VAL A 26 -5.54 -10.86 16.36
CA VAL A 26 -4.87 -11.90 15.57
C VAL A 26 -4.73 -13.20 16.41
N LEU A 27 -5.14 -14.31 15.83
CA LEU A 27 -5.02 -15.65 16.45
C LEU A 27 -3.88 -16.45 15.84
N ASP A 28 -3.65 -16.29 14.54
CA ASP A 28 -2.57 -16.98 13.83
C ASP A 28 -2.18 -16.25 12.56
N LYS A 29 -0.91 -16.38 12.15
CA LYS A 29 -0.40 -15.90 10.87
C LYS A 29 0.50 -16.95 10.27
N TRP A 30 0.36 -17.19 8.97
CA TRP A 30 1.21 -18.12 8.23
C TRP A 30 1.36 -17.67 6.78
N GLU A 31 2.23 -18.31 6.05
CA GLU A 31 2.51 -18.03 4.66
C GLU A 31 2.54 -19.33 3.85
N ILE A 32 2.14 -19.22 2.58
CA ILE A 32 2.31 -20.27 1.57
C ILE A 32 2.98 -19.65 0.34
N GLU A 33 3.58 -20.48 -0.49
CA GLU A 33 4.17 -20.07 -1.76
C GLU A 33 3.08 -19.63 -2.76
N THR A 34 3.34 -18.57 -3.54
CA THR A 34 2.48 -18.20 -4.67
C THR A 34 2.93 -18.97 -5.89
N ARG A 35 2.19 -19.99 -6.28
CA ARG A 35 2.48 -20.77 -7.48
C ARG A 35 1.90 -20.09 -8.71
N THR A 36 2.74 -19.32 -9.41
CA THR A 36 2.33 -18.53 -10.60
C THR A 36 2.38 -19.31 -11.89
N GLU A 37 2.90 -20.55 -11.90
CA GLU A 37 2.94 -21.41 -13.07
C GLU A 37 1.52 -21.72 -13.58
N GLY A 38 1.40 -21.97 -14.88
CA GLY A 38 0.11 -22.26 -15.50
C GLY A 38 -0.90 -21.13 -15.32
N GLU A 39 -0.43 -19.87 -15.49
CA GLU A 39 -1.25 -18.67 -15.35
C GLU A 39 -1.85 -18.51 -13.92
N GLY A 40 -1.12 -18.95 -12.90
CA GLY A 40 -1.52 -18.83 -11.50
C GLY A 40 -2.77 -19.63 -11.14
N SER A 41 -3.08 -20.68 -11.89
CA SER A 41 -4.30 -21.50 -11.73
C SER A 41 -4.39 -22.20 -10.38
N LEU A 42 -3.26 -22.41 -9.70
CA LEU A 42 -3.20 -23.09 -8.41
C LEU A 42 -3.35 -22.15 -7.19
N ILE A 43 -3.25 -20.84 -7.37
CA ILE A 43 -3.28 -19.89 -6.24
C ILE A 43 -4.59 -19.99 -5.44
N ILE A 44 -5.74 -19.96 -6.11
CA ILE A 44 -7.06 -20.06 -5.44
C ILE A 44 -7.27 -21.43 -4.76
N PRO A 45 -6.99 -22.57 -5.42
CA PRO A 45 -7.02 -23.87 -4.75
C PRO A 45 -6.12 -23.94 -3.50
N ASP A 46 -4.90 -23.42 -3.57
CA ASP A 46 -3.95 -23.43 -2.46
C ASP A 46 -4.44 -22.58 -1.27
N VAL A 47 -5.00 -21.41 -1.56
CA VAL A 47 -5.63 -20.56 -0.53
C VAL A 47 -6.79 -21.31 0.12
N ALA A 48 -7.66 -21.95 -0.66
CA ALA A 48 -8.78 -22.71 -0.11
C ALA A 48 -8.31 -23.88 0.76
N GLU A 49 -7.29 -24.61 0.30
CA GLU A 49 -6.72 -25.75 1.04
C GLU A 49 -6.08 -25.31 2.36
N THR A 50 -5.26 -24.26 2.35
CA THR A 50 -4.58 -23.79 3.56
C THR A 50 -5.57 -23.23 4.59
N VAL A 51 -6.63 -22.57 4.16
CA VAL A 51 -7.71 -22.09 5.04
C VAL A 51 -8.45 -23.26 5.68
N ARG A 52 -8.84 -24.28 4.90
CA ARG A 52 -9.49 -25.49 5.46
C ARG A 52 -8.60 -26.21 6.48
N LYS A 53 -7.32 -26.40 6.17
CA LYS A 53 -6.35 -26.99 7.11
C LYS A 53 -6.26 -26.20 8.41
N LYS A 54 -6.28 -24.86 8.31
CA LYS A 54 -6.25 -23.99 9.49
C LYS A 54 -7.54 -24.10 10.31
N MET A 55 -8.70 -24.20 9.67
CA MET A 55 -9.97 -24.43 10.37
C MET A 55 -9.97 -25.79 11.11
N GLU A 56 -9.48 -26.85 10.47
CA GLU A 56 -9.35 -28.18 11.10
C GLU A 56 -8.39 -28.14 12.30
N GLU A 57 -7.20 -27.53 12.13
CA GLU A 57 -6.20 -27.37 13.19
C GLU A 57 -6.76 -26.65 14.42
N LYS A 58 -7.54 -25.60 14.20
CA LYS A 58 -8.12 -24.75 15.27
C LYS A 58 -9.50 -25.22 15.72
N GLN A 59 -10.04 -26.28 15.14
CA GLN A 59 -11.38 -26.81 15.42
C GLN A 59 -12.47 -25.73 15.25
N ILE A 60 -12.37 -24.96 14.15
CA ILE A 60 -13.31 -23.89 13.79
C ILE A 60 -14.33 -24.47 12.82
N ASP A 61 -15.61 -24.42 13.20
CA ASP A 61 -16.71 -24.78 12.32
C ASP A 61 -17.01 -23.62 11.34
N ARG A 62 -17.57 -24.00 10.19
CA ARG A 62 -17.85 -23.06 9.09
C ARG A 62 -18.82 -21.94 9.48
N ASP A 63 -19.80 -22.21 10.32
CA ASP A 63 -20.80 -21.24 10.80
C ASP A 63 -20.24 -20.25 11.82
N GLN A 64 -19.03 -20.52 12.34
CA GLN A 64 -18.26 -19.60 13.19
C GLN A 64 -17.45 -18.59 12.38
N VAL A 65 -17.30 -18.78 11.05
CA VAL A 65 -16.52 -17.89 10.17
C VAL A 65 -17.42 -16.83 9.56
N ALA A 66 -17.11 -15.55 9.81
CA ALA A 66 -17.83 -14.42 9.22
C ALA A 66 -17.62 -14.31 7.71
N GLY A 67 -16.40 -14.63 7.25
CA GLY A 67 -16.00 -14.59 5.86
C GLY A 67 -14.48 -14.58 5.69
N LEU A 68 -14.06 -14.42 4.45
CA LEU A 68 -12.67 -14.26 4.06
C LEU A 68 -12.53 -13.01 3.18
N GLY A 69 -11.57 -12.17 3.50
CA GLY A 69 -11.11 -11.13 2.59
C GLY A 69 -9.80 -11.50 1.96
N ILE A 70 -9.60 -11.09 0.72
CA ILE A 70 -8.37 -11.35 -0.03
C ILE A 70 -7.93 -10.09 -0.76
N GLY A 71 -6.68 -9.67 -0.50
CA GLY A 71 -5.98 -8.63 -1.24
C GLY A 71 -5.20 -9.23 -2.39
N VAL A 72 -5.31 -8.65 -3.56
CA VAL A 72 -4.60 -9.11 -4.76
C VAL A 72 -3.97 -7.94 -5.51
N PRO A 73 -2.84 -8.13 -6.20
CA PRO A 73 -2.28 -7.08 -7.03
C PRO A 73 -3.17 -6.83 -8.26
N GLY A 74 -3.16 -5.58 -8.73
CA GLY A 74 -3.91 -5.15 -9.91
C GLY A 74 -5.33 -4.63 -9.60
N PRO A 75 -6.03 -4.14 -10.63
CA PRO A 75 -7.33 -3.52 -10.48
C PRO A 75 -8.41 -4.55 -10.14
N VAL A 76 -9.19 -4.24 -9.11
CA VAL A 76 -10.37 -5.01 -8.68
C VAL A 76 -11.59 -4.10 -8.76
N ASN A 77 -12.65 -4.55 -9.41
CA ASN A 77 -13.88 -3.76 -9.51
C ASN A 77 -14.78 -3.90 -8.26
N SER A 78 -15.87 -3.14 -8.24
CA SER A 78 -16.82 -3.13 -7.11
C SER A 78 -17.56 -4.46 -6.86
N LYS A 79 -17.46 -5.43 -7.80
CA LYS A 79 -18.02 -6.78 -7.63
C LYS A 79 -17.01 -7.78 -7.06
N GLY A 80 -15.75 -7.35 -6.84
CA GLY A 80 -14.66 -8.24 -6.41
C GLY A 80 -14.06 -9.06 -7.55
N GLU A 81 -14.24 -8.63 -8.80
CA GLU A 81 -13.64 -9.26 -9.98
C GLU A 81 -12.28 -8.62 -10.25
N VAL A 82 -11.26 -9.44 -10.42
CA VAL A 82 -9.90 -9.01 -10.81
C VAL A 82 -9.87 -8.78 -12.32
N LEU A 83 -9.51 -7.57 -12.74
CA LEU A 83 -9.49 -7.21 -14.17
C LEU A 83 -8.18 -7.59 -14.86
N GLY A 84 -7.17 -7.93 -14.08
CA GLY A 84 -5.87 -8.43 -14.50
C GLY A 84 -4.84 -8.30 -13.38
N ALA A 85 -3.99 -9.32 -13.22
CA ALA A 85 -2.89 -9.33 -12.26
C ALA A 85 -1.65 -9.95 -12.90
N VAL A 86 -0.89 -9.14 -13.62
CA VAL A 86 0.27 -9.60 -14.43
C VAL A 86 1.27 -10.40 -13.61
N ASN A 87 1.54 -9.98 -12.37
CA ASN A 87 2.47 -10.65 -11.47
C ASN A 87 2.00 -12.05 -11.01
N LEU A 88 0.71 -12.35 -11.17
CA LEU A 88 0.11 -13.64 -10.85
C LEU A 88 -0.16 -14.49 -12.11
N GLY A 89 0.08 -13.94 -13.30
CA GLY A 89 -0.30 -14.55 -14.57
C GLY A 89 -1.82 -14.48 -14.84
N TRP A 90 -2.58 -13.71 -14.05
CA TRP A 90 -4.02 -13.64 -14.21
C TRP A 90 -4.44 -12.59 -15.25
N GLY A 91 -5.32 -13.03 -16.17
CA GLY A 91 -6.23 -12.12 -16.86
C GLY A 91 -7.44 -11.77 -15.98
N TYR A 92 -8.63 -11.67 -16.60
CA TYR A 92 -9.87 -11.54 -15.83
C TYR A 92 -10.13 -12.79 -14.97
N LYS A 93 -10.50 -12.56 -13.69
CA LYS A 93 -10.77 -13.66 -12.75
C LYS A 93 -11.80 -13.29 -11.69
N ASP A 94 -12.85 -14.12 -11.53
CA ASP A 94 -13.86 -13.99 -10.47
C ASP A 94 -13.42 -14.73 -9.21
N VAL A 95 -12.47 -14.14 -8.49
CA VAL A 95 -11.87 -14.72 -7.28
C VAL A 95 -12.90 -14.91 -6.18
N ALA A 96 -13.85 -13.98 -6.04
CA ALA A 96 -14.87 -14.04 -4.99
C ALA A 96 -15.76 -15.29 -5.15
N SER A 97 -16.26 -15.54 -6.37
CA SER A 97 -17.09 -16.70 -6.65
C SER A 97 -16.32 -18.01 -6.56
N GLU A 98 -15.12 -18.08 -7.16
CA GLU A 98 -14.32 -19.32 -7.17
C GLU A 98 -13.95 -19.74 -5.74
N LEU A 99 -13.39 -18.82 -4.94
CA LEU A 99 -12.97 -19.13 -3.58
C LEU A 99 -14.15 -19.32 -2.63
N GLY A 100 -15.23 -18.56 -2.83
CA GLY A 100 -16.47 -18.72 -2.07
C GLY A 100 -17.14 -20.09 -2.28
N GLN A 101 -17.13 -20.62 -3.51
CA GLN A 101 -17.62 -21.98 -3.81
C GLN A 101 -16.76 -23.05 -3.13
N LEU A 102 -15.44 -22.89 -3.13
CA LEU A 102 -14.53 -23.82 -2.49
C LEU A 102 -14.67 -23.82 -0.97
N LEU A 103 -14.83 -22.69 -0.35
CA LEU A 103 -14.87 -22.55 1.11
C LEU A 103 -16.27 -22.61 1.69
N GLY A 104 -17.24 -22.10 0.94
CA GLY A 104 -18.67 -22.10 1.24
C GLY A 104 -19.06 -21.08 2.28
N PHE A 105 -18.33 -20.00 2.43
CA PHE A 105 -18.70 -18.80 3.16
C PHE A 105 -18.34 -17.55 2.31
N PRO A 106 -18.83 -16.35 2.66
CA PRO A 106 -18.61 -15.15 1.85
C PRO A 106 -17.13 -14.82 1.68
N VAL A 107 -16.78 -14.42 0.45
CA VAL A 107 -15.43 -13.94 0.11
C VAL A 107 -15.53 -12.53 -0.48
N LYS A 108 -14.69 -11.62 0.01
CA LYS A 108 -14.53 -10.28 -0.56
C LYS A 108 -13.11 -10.08 -1.07
N VAL A 109 -13.01 -9.39 -2.19
CA VAL A 109 -11.73 -9.16 -2.89
C VAL A 109 -11.47 -7.68 -3.00
N GLY A 110 -10.22 -7.28 -2.76
CA GLY A 110 -9.78 -5.90 -2.93
C GLY A 110 -8.39 -5.83 -3.53
N ASN A 111 -8.03 -4.67 -4.06
CA ASN A 111 -6.65 -4.41 -4.46
C ASN A 111 -5.73 -4.38 -3.22
N ASP A 112 -4.50 -4.86 -3.33
CA ASP A 112 -3.51 -4.99 -2.25
C ASP A 112 -3.23 -3.67 -1.50
N ALA A 113 -3.00 -2.57 -2.22
CA ALA A 113 -2.77 -1.26 -1.60
C ALA A 113 -4.03 -0.73 -0.89
N ASN A 114 -5.19 -0.94 -1.49
CA ASN A 114 -6.46 -0.53 -0.90
C ASN A 114 -6.78 -1.30 0.39
N VAL A 115 -6.57 -2.62 0.41
CA VAL A 115 -6.78 -3.39 1.64
C VAL A 115 -5.72 -3.05 2.70
N ALA A 116 -4.48 -2.78 2.31
CA ALA A 116 -3.46 -2.31 3.26
C ALA A 116 -3.88 -1.00 3.95
N ALA A 117 -4.46 -0.05 3.20
CA ALA A 117 -5.02 1.18 3.75
C ALA A 117 -6.16 0.90 4.75
N LEU A 118 -7.04 -0.05 4.43
CA LEU A 118 -8.12 -0.47 5.32
C LEU A 118 -7.60 -1.13 6.60
N GLY A 119 -6.51 -1.90 6.49
CA GLY A 119 -5.82 -2.49 7.65
C GLY A 119 -5.25 -1.44 8.59
N GLU A 120 -4.55 -0.46 8.04
CA GLU A 120 -3.99 0.66 8.81
C GLU A 120 -5.09 1.53 9.45
N MET A 121 -6.24 1.69 8.80
CA MET A 121 -7.40 2.34 9.41
C MET A 121 -7.98 1.50 10.56
N TRP A 122 -8.06 0.18 10.41
CA TRP A 122 -8.68 -0.69 11.41
C TRP A 122 -7.81 -0.86 12.66
N MET A 123 -6.53 -1.23 12.48
CA MET A 123 -5.67 -1.66 13.59
C MET A 123 -4.28 -1.02 13.60
N GLY A 124 -4.00 -0.09 12.69
CA GLY A 124 -2.69 0.54 12.51
C GLY A 124 -2.67 2.05 12.78
N GLY A 125 -1.85 2.76 12.02
CA GLY A 125 -1.59 4.20 12.18
C GLY A 125 -2.81 5.10 11.97
N GLY A 126 -3.82 4.63 11.23
CA GLY A 126 -5.10 5.32 11.01
C GLY A 126 -6.20 4.93 11.99
N LYS A 127 -5.90 4.15 13.03
CA LYS A 127 -6.93 3.67 13.97
C LYS A 127 -7.70 4.80 14.64
N GLY A 128 -9.02 4.70 14.62
CA GLY A 128 -9.92 5.70 15.19
C GLY A 128 -10.42 6.74 14.18
N THR A 129 -9.91 6.75 12.96
CA THR A 129 -10.41 7.58 11.86
C THR A 129 -11.35 6.80 10.96
N ARG A 130 -12.10 7.51 10.12
CA ARG A 130 -13.00 6.94 9.12
C ARG A 130 -12.63 7.30 7.70
N SER A 131 -11.83 8.36 7.54
CA SER A 131 -11.37 8.82 6.23
C SER A 131 -9.85 9.03 6.26
N LEU A 132 -9.13 8.31 5.44
CA LEU A 132 -7.68 8.41 5.34
C LEU A 132 -7.18 8.22 3.90
N ILE A 133 -5.98 8.72 3.67
CA ILE A 133 -5.20 8.37 2.49
C ILE A 133 -3.92 7.68 2.97
N MET A 134 -3.73 6.43 2.56
CA MET A 134 -2.46 5.74 2.72
C MET A 134 -1.58 5.97 1.50
N VAL A 135 -0.31 6.27 1.75
CA VAL A 135 0.73 6.39 0.73
C VAL A 135 1.82 5.38 1.02
N THR A 136 2.04 4.43 0.14
CA THR A 136 3.09 3.43 0.28
C THR A 136 4.30 3.79 -0.57
N LEU A 137 5.44 4.02 0.07
CA LEU A 137 6.70 4.45 -0.53
C LEU A 137 7.66 3.24 -0.64
N GLY A 138 7.62 2.57 -1.76
CA GLY A 138 8.45 1.43 -2.12
C GLY A 138 9.30 1.72 -3.36
N THR A 139 9.50 0.72 -4.23
CA THR A 139 10.08 0.90 -5.57
C THR A 139 9.30 1.93 -6.37
N GLY A 140 7.97 1.90 -6.26
CA GLY A 140 7.04 2.91 -6.75
C GLY A 140 6.29 3.61 -5.62
N VAL A 141 5.21 4.30 -5.96
CA VAL A 141 4.25 4.91 -5.03
C VAL A 141 2.89 4.25 -5.22
N GLY A 142 2.46 3.50 -4.23
CA GLY A 142 1.08 3.01 -4.15
C GLY A 142 0.22 3.86 -3.23
N GLY A 143 -1.09 3.66 -3.31
CA GLY A 143 -2.01 4.35 -2.41
C GLY A 143 -3.31 3.62 -2.20
N GLY A 144 -3.99 4.01 -1.13
CA GLY A 144 -5.35 3.58 -0.84
C GLY A 144 -6.12 4.72 -0.21
N ILE A 145 -7.35 4.91 -0.64
CA ILE A 145 -8.22 5.99 -0.16
C ILE A 145 -9.42 5.35 0.53
N ILE A 146 -9.63 5.73 1.77
CA ILE A 146 -10.79 5.33 2.57
C ILE A 146 -11.62 6.58 2.85
N ILE A 147 -12.92 6.54 2.59
CA ILE A 147 -13.89 7.58 2.93
C ILE A 147 -15.05 6.93 3.68
N ASP A 148 -15.37 7.48 4.86
CA ASP A 148 -16.44 6.95 5.73
C ASP A 148 -16.30 5.45 6.04
N GLY A 149 -15.08 4.97 6.18
CA GLY A 149 -14.77 3.57 6.47
C GLY A 149 -14.79 2.65 5.24
N LYS A 150 -14.97 3.18 4.03
CA LYS A 150 -15.07 2.39 2.79
C LYS A 150 -13.94 2.70 1.82
N ILE A 151 -13.42 1.66 1.19
CA ILE A 151 -12.43 1.79 0.12
C ILE A 151 -13.04 2.54 -1.07
N VAL A 152 -12.33 3.54 -1.58
CA VAL A 152 -12.65 4.20 -2.84
C VAL A 152 -12.07 3.38 -3.99
N VAL A 153 -12.87 2.48 -4.53
CA VAL A 153 -12.48 1.63 -5.67
C VAL A 153 -12.46 2.42 -6.98
N GLY A 154 -13.37 3.39 -7.12
CA GLY A 154 -13.58 4.13 -8.37
C GLY A 154 -14.36 3.33 -9.41
N ALA A 155 -14.77 4.02 -10.48
CA ALA A 155 -15.60 3.43 -11.54
C ALA A 155 -14.87 2.37 -12.39
N HIS A 156 -13.55 2.46 -12.43
CA HIS A 156 -12.67 1.60 -13.26
C HIS A 156 -11.69 0.77 -12.41
N GLY A 157 -11.85 0.72 -11.08
CA GLY A 157 -10.92 0.05 -10.19
C GLY A 157 -9.60 0.80 -9.98
N ALA A 158 -9.53 2.08 -10.39
CA ALA A 158 -8.34 2.91 -10.33
C ALA A 158 -8.32 3.92 -9.15
N GLY A 159 -9.26 3.77 -8.21
CA GLY A 159 -9.25 4.58 -6.99
C GLY A 159 -8.01 4.27 -6.15
N GLY A 160 -7.26 5.30 -5.79
CA GLY A 160 -6.01 5.13 -5.02
C GLY A 160 -4.74 5.03 -5.87
N GLU A 161 -4.80 5.06 -7.20
CA GLU A 161 -3.62 5.09 -8.10
C GLU A 161 -2.90 6.46 -8.05
N ILE A 162 -2.65 6.96 -6.84
CA ILE A 162 -2.07 8.28 -6.58
C ILE A 162 -0.63 8.43 -7.08
N GLY A 163 0.11 7.34 -7.17
CA GLY A 163 1.48 7.32 -7.69
C GLY A 163 1.58 7.74 -9.15
N HIS A 164 0.49 7.63 -9.91
CA HIS A 164 0.42 8.00 -11.33
C HIS A 164 -0.14 9.40 -11.57
N SER A 165 -0.34 10.20 -10.51
CA SER A 165 -0.66 11.62 -10.64
C SER A 165 0.48 12.38 -11.31
N ALA A 166 0.19 13.13 -12.39
CA ALA A 166 1.19 13.88 -13.14
C ALA A 166 1.67 15.10 -12.34
N MET A 167 2.90 15.06 -11.87
CA MET A 167 3.55 16.17 -11.14
C MET A 167 4.40 17.04 -12.07
N GLU A 168 5.01 16.45 -13.07
CA GLU A 168 5.79 17.13 -14.11
C GLU A 168 5.45 16.55 -15.51
N PRO A 169 4.35 16.97 -16.14
CA PRO A 169 3.90 16.37 -17.42
C PRO A 169 4.94 16.45 -18.55
N GLU A 170 5.83 17.43 -18.50
CA GLU A 170 6.90 17.66 -19.48
C GLU A 170 8.18 16.81 -19.20
N PHE A 171 8.16 15.96 -18.17
CA PHE A 171 9.31 15.12 -17.85
C PHE A 171 9.60 14.12 -18.98
N SER A 172 10.86 14.03 -19.41
CA SER A 172 11.25 13.31 -20.64
C SER A 172 11.16 11.79 -20.54
N GLU A 173 11.35 11.23 -19.33
CA GLU A 173 11.32 9.77 -19.13
C GLU A 173 9.89 9.28 -18.89
N ALA A 174 9.51 8.20 -19.58
CA ALA A 174 8.23 7.57 -19.38
C ALA A 174 8.15 6.83 -18.03
N CYS A 175 7.00 6.92 -17.38
CA CYS A 175 6.61 6.06 -16.27
C CYS A 175 6.21 4.67 -16.77
N ASN A 176 6.28 3.64 -15.92
CA ASN A 176 5.83 2.30 -16.26
C ASN A 176 4.35 2.21 -16.69
N CYS A 177 3.52 3.20 -16.29
CA CYS A 177 2.13 3.29 -16.73
C CYS A 177 1.96 3.87 -18.14
N GLY A 178 3.04 4.28 -18.80
CA GLY A 178 3.05 4.90 -20.13
C GLY A 178 2.92 6.42 -20.14
N ASN A 179 2.61 7.06 -19.01
CA ASN A 179 2.58 8.52 -18.86
C ASN A 179 3.97 9.07 -18.52
N HIS A 180 4.08 10.40 -18.42
CA HIS A 180 5.29 11.11 -18.04
C HIS A 180 5.08 11.94 -16.77
N GLY A 181 6.13 12.07 -15.96
CA GLY A 181 6.14 12.93 -14.79
C GLY A 181 5.22 12.51 -13.66
N CYS A 182 4.92 11.22 -13.54
CA CYS A 182 4.14 10.67 -12.45
C CYS A 182 4.81 10.89 -11.08
N LEU A 183 4.02 11.07 -10.02
CA LEU A 183 4.52 11.19 -8.63
C LEU A 183 5.54 10.11 -8.28
N GLU A 184 5.29 8.88 -8.67
CA GLU A 184 6.16 7.73 -8.45
C GLU A 184 7.59 7.97 -8.93
N GLN A 185 7.77 8.68 -10.05
CA GLN A 185 9.08 8.96 -10.61
C GLN A 185 9.92 9.89 -9.73
N PHE A 186 9.33 10.61 -8.78
CA PHE A 186 10.00 11.57 -7.90
C PHE A 186 9.92 11.20 -6.42
N ALA A 187 8.83 10.58 -5.99
CA ALA A 187 8.50 10.34 -4.58
C ALA A 187 8.53 8.86 -4.18
N SER A 188 9.28 8.02 -4.88
CA SER A 188 9.54 6.62 -4.53
C SER A 188 11.01 6.40 -4.15
N ALA A 189 11.36 5.18 -3.74
CA ALA A 189 12.77 4.81 -3.55
C ALA A 189 13.59 4.98 -4.84
N THR A 190 13.04 4.62 -6.01
CA THR A 190 13.68 4.83 -7.30
C THR A 190 13.75 6.31 -7.65
N GLY A 191 12.74 7.09 -7.29
CA GLY A 191 12.73 8.55 -7.42
C GLY A 191 13.82 9.23 -6.58
N ILE A 192 14.00 8.81 -5.34
CA ILE A 192 15.09 9.29 -4.48
C ILE A 192 16.45 9.02 -5.13
N VAL A 193 16.66 7.81 -5.66
CA VAL A 193 17.93 7.45 -6.33
C VAL A 193 18.15 8.28 -7.60
N ARG A 194 17.10 8.54 -8.37
CA ARG A 194 17.18 9.43 -9.55
C ARG A 194 17.60 10.84 -9.15
N ILE A 195 16.89 11.44 -8.18
CA ILE A 195 17.24 12.78 -7.67
C ILE A 195 18.68 12.80 -7.15
N ALA A 196 19.11 11.73 -6.45
CA ALA A 196 20.46 11.63 -5.92
C ALA A 196 21.51 11.64 -7.03
N LYS A 197 21.31 10.88 -8.09
CA LYS A 197 22.25 10.88 -9.24
C LYS A 197 22.34 12.26 -9.88
N GLU A 198 21.21 12.94 -10.12
CA GLU A 198 21.20 14.30 -10.66
C GLU A 198 21.93 15.32 -9.77
N GLU A 199 21.80 15.22 -8.44
CA GLU A 199 22.49 16.11 -7.50
C GLU A 199 23.98 15.81 -7.41
N LEU A 200 24.36 14.51 -7.41
CA LEU A 200 25.75 14.08 -7.35
C LEU A 200 26.54 14.43 -8.62
N GLU A 201 25.92 14.45 -9.80
CA GLU A 201 26.54 14.92 -11.04
C GLU A 201 26.82 16.41 -11.04
N LYS A 202 26.06 17.21 -10.29
CA LYS A 202 26.15 18.68 -10.29
C LYS A 202 26.99 19.23 -9.13
N THR A 203 27.15 18.46 -8.04
CA THR A 203 27.81 18.94 -6.84
C THR A 203 29.30 18.64 -6.85
N GLN A 204 30.07 19.53 -6.21
CA GLN A 204 31.49 19.32 -5.85
C GLN A 204 31.66 19.29 -4.32
N GLU A 205 30.55 19.32 -3.57
CA GLU A 205 30.57 19.25 -2.12
C GLU A 205 30.99 17.86 -1.65
N ALA A 206 31.71 17.81 -0.53
CA ALA A 206 31.99 16.54 0.15
C ALA A 206 30.67 15.95 0.68
N THR A 207 30.44 14.67 0.39
CA THR A 207 29.24 13.95 0.79
C THR A 207 29.59 12.51 1.17
N VAL A 208 28.76 11.91 2.03
CA VAL A 208 28.84 10.49 2.38
C VAL A 208 28.28 9.57 1.28
N LEU A 209 27.61 10.13 0.28
CA LEU A 209 26.96 9.37 -0.79
C LEU A 209 27.98 8.96 -1.86
N ASN A 210 27.92 7.67 -2.25
CA ASN A 210 28.71 7.16 -3.36
C ASN A 210 27.93 7.28 -4.68
N PRO A 211 28.38 8.08 -5.67
CA PRO A 211 27.68 8.27 -6.93
C PRO A 211 27.43 6.98 -7.73
N GLU A 212 28.35 6.00 -7.63
CA GLU A 212 28.25 4.75 -8.39
C GLU A 212 27.25 3.73 -7.79
N GLN A 213 26.97 3.83 -6.48
CA GLN A 213 26.20 2.81 -5.75
C GLN A 213 25.14 3.42 -4.82
N VAL A 214 24.70 4.66 -5.08
CA VAL A 214 23.74 5.33 -4.22
C VAL A 214 22.38 4.61 -4.19
N SER A 215 21.90 4.34 -2.99
CA SER A 215 20.55 3.82 -2.73
C SER A 215 19.69 4.84 -1.97
N ALA A 216 18.37 4.64 -2.00
CA ALA A 216 17.45 5.47 -1.19
C ALA A 216 17.78 5.39 0.30
N LYS A 217 18.26 4.23 0.79
CA LYS A 217 18.68 4.06 2.18
C LYS A 217 19.87 4.93 2.50
N ASP A 218 20.91 4.96 1.65
CA ASP A 218 22.12 5.78 1.87
C ASP A 218 21.76 7.27 1.94
N VAL A 219 20.88 7.73 1.05
CA VAL A 219 20.36 9.11 1.07
C VAL A 219 19.64 9.43 2.37
N LEU A 220 18.75 8.54 2.83
CA LEU A 220 18.00 8.76 4.07
C LEU A 220 18.89 8.69 5.32
N ASP A 221 19.91 7.85 5.32
CA ASP A 221 20.89 7.79 6.40
C ASP A 221 21.81 9.03 6.39
N GLY A 222 22.26 9.50 5.22
CA GLY A 222 22.98 10.77 5.07
C GLY A 222 22.14 11.97 5.51
N TYR A 223 20.83 11.98 5.21
CA TYR A 223 19.90 13.00 5.69
C TYR A 223 19.87 13.07 7.22
N LYS A 224 19.78 11.92 7.91
CA LYS A 224 19.77 11.85 9.37
C LYS A 224 21.05 12.36 10.01
N THR A 225 22.18 12.23 9.33
CA THR A 225 23.49 12.72 9.80
C THR A 225 23.78 14.16 9.40
N GLY A 226 22.89 14.81 8.64
CA GLY A 226 23.02 16.21 8.24
C GLY A 226 23.93 16.42 7.03
N ASP A 227 24.17 15.39 6.20
CA ASP A 227 24.90 15.55 4.93
C ASP A 227 24.18 16.53 4.01
N GLY A 228 24.87 17.60 3.57
CA GLY A 228 24.24 18.69 2.82
C GLY A 228 23.63 18.27 1.49
N VAL A 229 24.25 17.30 0.79
CA VAL A 229 23.73 16.75 -0.47
C VAL A 229 22.49 15.90 -0.21
N ALA A 230 22.56 15.01 0.79
CA ALA A 230 21.43 14.17 1.17
C ALA A 230 20.22 15.01 1.64
N VAL A 231 20.45 16.10 2.35
CA VAL A 231 19.40 17.05 2.77
C VAL A 231 18.70 17.64 1.55
N ARG A 232 19.42 18.12 0.54
CA ARG A 232 18.79 18.67 -0.68
C ARG A 232 17.97 17.63 -1.45
N ILE A 233 18.47 16.40 -1.52
CA ILE A 233 17.76 15.28 -2.17
C ILE A 233 16.44 14.99 -1.46
N VAL A 234 16.47 14.84 -0.13
CA VAL A 234 15.27 14.53 0.67
C VAL A 234 14.30 15.71 0.66
N GLU A 235 14.77 16.96 0.68
CA GLU A 235 13.88 18.11 0.54
C GLU A 235 13.20 18.17 -0.83
N ARG A 236 13.89 17.82 -1.91
CA ARG A 236 13.31 17.75 -3.25
C ARG A 236 12.24 16.63 -3.33
N PHE A 237 12.55 15.45 -2.84
CA PHE A 237 11.59 14.35 -2.69
C PHE A 237 10.35 14.80 -1.88
N ALA A 238 10.56 15.42 -0.73
CA ALA A 238 9.48 15.85 0.16
C ALA A 238 8.61 16.96 -0.44
N LYS A 239 9.17 17.82 -1.31
CA LYS A 239 8.40 18.81 -2.07
C LYS A 239 7.40 18.15 -3.01
N TYR A 240 7.83 17.14 -3.79
CA TYR A 240 6.92 16.42 -4.69
C TYR A 240 5.81 15.71 -3.90
N LEU A 241 6.19 14.98 -2.86
CA LEU A 241 5.23 14.24 -2.06
C LEU A 241 4.27 15.17 -1.30
N GLY A 242 4.79 16.20 -0.64
CA GLY A 242 3.98 17.17 0.09
C GLY A 242 3.00 17.94 -0.81
N ASN A 243 3.43 18.29 -2.03
CA ASN A 243 2.55 18.93 -3.02
C ASN A 243 1.44 17.98 -3.47
N ALA A 244 1.77 16.73 -3.80
CA ALA A 244 0.77 15.74 -4.19
C ALA A 244 -0.25 15.49 -3.06
N MET A 245 0.23 15.32 -1.82
CA MET A 245 -0.64 15.14 -0.65
C MET A 245 -1.55 16.36 -0.43
N ALA A 246 -1.06 17.57 -0.66
CA ALA A 246 -1.87 18.79 -0.56
C ALA A 246 -2.99 18.83 -1.62
N ILE A 247 -2.71 18.38 -2.85
CA ILE A 247 -3.72 18.22 -3.89
C ILE A 247 -4.77 17.19 -3.47
N PHE A 248 -4.34 16.02 -2.97
CA PHE A 248 -5.25 14.96 -2.53
C PHE A 248 -6.10 15.40 -1.32
N ALA A 249 -5.51 16.16 -0.39
CA ALA A 249 -6.26 16.72 0.73
C ALA A 249 -7.37 17.66 0.25
N GLY A 250 -7.12 18.48 -0.75
CA GLY A 250 -8.14 19.36 -1.33
C GLY A 250 -9.28 18.64 -2.05
N VAL A 251 -9.10 17.36 -2.40
CA VAL A 251 -10.10 16.52 -3.09
C VAL A 251 -10.87 15.62 -2.12
N VAL A 252 -10.16 15.04 -1.15
CA VAL A 252 -10.71 13.98 -0.26
C VAL A 252 -11.02 14.50 1.13
N ASP A 253 -10.28 15.52 1.62
CA ASP A 253 -10.31 16.04 3.00
C ASP A 253 -10.16 14.92 4.04
N PRO A 254 -9.02 14.19 4.04
CA PRO A 254 -8.82 13.06 4.93
C PRO A 254 -8.56 13.51 6.37
N GLU A 255 -8.97 12.69 7.34
CA GLU A 255 -8.65 12.88 8.76
C GLU A 255 -7.17 12.65 9.07
N VAL A 256 -6.49 11.81 8.27
CA VAL A 256 -5.08 11.45 8.43
C VAL A 256 -4.47 10.96 7.11
N PHE A 257 -3.18 11.24 6.92
CA PHE A 257 -2.34 10.53 5.96
C PHE A 257 -1.51 9.48 6.68
N VAL A 258 -1.45 8.26 6.13
CA VAL A 258 -0.63 7.17 6.66
C VAL A 258 0.48 6.86 5.66
N ILE A 259 1.74 7.02 6.06
CA ILE A 259 2.91 6.78 5.21
C ILE A 259 3.50 5.40 5.53
N GLY A 260 3.43 4.51 4.54
CA GLY A 260 3.98 3.15 4.62
C GLY A 260 5.09 2.87 3.62
N GLY A 261 5.46 1.60 3.49
CA GLY A 261 6.49 1.12 2.58
C GLY A 261 7.91 1.24 3.13
N GLY A 262 8.89 0.79 2.33
CA GLY A 262 10.30 0.71 2.76
C GLY A 262 10.92 2.06 3.12
N VAL A 263 10.59 3.12 2.40
CA VAL A 263 11.10 4.49 2.61
C VAL A 263 10.61 5.06 3.95
N SER A 264 9.40 4.73 4.40
CA SER A 264 8.85 5.21 5.67
C SER A 264 9.65 4.75 6.90
N LYS A 265 10.48 3.70 6.77
CA LYS A 265 11.39 3.22 7.83
C LYS A 265 12.46 4.25 8.22
N ALA A 266 12.62 5.32 7.46
CA ALA A 266 13.45 6.47 7.87
C ALA A 266 12.92 7.16 9.13
N GLY A 267 11.63 6.97 9.47
CA GLY A 267 11.03 7.40 10.73
C GLY A 267 10.63 8.88 10.77
N GLN A 268 10.54 9.42 11.98
CA GLN A 268 10.00 10.77 12.22
C GLN A 268 10.70 11.89 11.42
N PRO A 269 12.03 11.91 11.23
CA PRO A 269 12.66 12.97 10.43
C PRO A 269 12.14 13.06 9.00
N LEU A 270 11.77 11.93 8.39
CA LEU A 270 11.15 11.92 7.06
C LEU A 270 9.72 12.46 7.11
N ILE A 271 8.94 12.04 8.11
CA ILE A 271 7.56 12.53 8.31
C ILE A 271 7.56 14.05 8.50
N ASP A 272 8.48 14.58 9.29
CA ASP A 272 8.57 16.02 9.58
C ASP A 272 8.88 16.84 8.32
N VAL A 273 9.80 16.39 7.47
CA VAL A 273 10.10 17.12 6.23
C VAL A 273 8.97 17.02 5.21
N ILE A 274 8.28 15.89 5.13
CA ILE A 274 7.08 15.76 4.29
C ILE A 274 5.99 16.71 4.79
N HIS A 275 5.74 16.74 6.09
CA HIS A 275 4.73 17.61 6.71
C HIS A 275 5.03 19.09 6.49
N LYS A 276 6.30 19.51 6.61
CA LYS A 276 6.77 20.87 6.29
C LYS A 276 6.29 21.31 4.89
N TYR A 277 6.51 20.49 3.88
CA TYR A 277 6.12 20.82 2.50
C TYR A 277 4.62 20.65 2.26
N TYR A 278 3.99 19.65 2.85
CA TYR A 278 2.52 19.52 2.84
C TYR A 278 1.84 20.80 3.33
N GLN A 279 2.22 21.31 4.51
CA GLN A 279 1.66 22.52 5.09
C GLN A 279 1.87 23.77 4.19
N SER A 280 2.97 23.81 3.42
CA SER A 280 3.27 24.92 2.54
C SER A 280 2.32 24.99 1.32
N TYR A 281 1.79 23.85 0.89
CA TYR A 281 0.95 23.72 -0.30
C TYR A 281 -0.53 23.50 0.01
N ALA A 282 -0.85 22.94 1.18
CA ALA A 282 -2.22 22.57 1.51
C ALA A 282 -3.14 23.79 1.66
N PHE A 283 -4.39 23.61 1.23
CA PHE A 283 -5.46 24.56 1.52
C PHE A 283 -5.60 24.75 3.03
N ASN A 284 -5.92 25.98 3.48
CA ASN A 284 -5.87 26.33 4.90
C ASN A 284 -6.66 25.38 5.82
N ALA A 285 -7.82 24.89 5.41
CA ALA A 285 -8.61 23.96 6.22
C ALA A 285 -7.91 22.61 6.42
N CYS A 286 -7.11 22.15 5.41
CA CYS A 286 -6.45 20.85 5.44
C CYS A 286 -5.04 20.90 6.06
N LYS A 287 -4.47 22.08 6.37
CA LYS A 287 -3.08 22.21 6.87
C LYS A 287 -2.81 21.45 8.15
N GLY A 288 -3.84 21.24 8.97
CA GLY A 288 -3.75 20.52 10.23
C GLY A 288 -3.87 19.01 10.13
N THR A 289 -4.10 18.46 8.92
CA THR A 289 -4.23 17.00 8.74
C THR A 289 -2.93 16.30 9.15
N PRO A 290 -2.98 15.40 10.14
CA PRO A 290 -1.79 14.70 10.60
C PRO A 290 -1.23 13.76 9.54
N ILE A 291 0.10 13.61 9.56
CA ILE A 291 0.83 12.63 8.76
C ILE A 291 1.49 11.67 9.72
N VAL A 292 1.15 10.39 9.66
CA VAL A 292 1.65 9.37 10.59
C VAL A 292 2.32 8.22 9.83
N GLN A 293 3.19 7.50 10.52
CA GLN A 293 3.80 6.29 9.97
C GLN A 293 2.85 5.10 10.10
N ALA A 294 2.81 4.24 9.07
CA ALA A 294 2.13 2.95 9.09
C ALA A 294 2.69 2.06 10.21
N GLN A 295 1.81 1.33 10.90
CA GLN A 295 2.18 0.53 12.07
C GLN A 295 2.15 -0.97 11.82
N LEU A 296 1.33 -1.45 10.88
CA LEU A 296 1.17 -2.88 10.63
C LEU A 296 2.27 -3.46 9.72
N GLY A 297 3.01 -2.59 9.04
CA GLY A 297 4.10 -3.02 8.16
C GLY A 297 3.62 -4.02 7.09
N ASN A 298 4.30 -5.17 7.03
CA ASN A 298 3.99 -6.21 6.06
C ASN A 298 2.69 -7.01 6.36
N ASP A 299 2.04 -6.77 7.47
CA ASP A 299 0.79 -7.43 7.84
C ASP A 299 -0.45 -6.58 7.46
N ALA A 300 -0.26 -5.33 7.02
CA ALA A 300 -1.37 -4.43 6.68
C ALA A 300 -2.37 -5.06 5.71
N GLY A 301 -1.88 -5.81 4.70
CA GLY A 301 -2.70 -6.52 3.73
C GLY A 301 -3.64 -7.54 4.37
N ILE A 302 -3.14 -8.43 5.26
CA ILE A 302 -3.98 -9.44 5.91
C ILE A 302 -4.99 -8.83 6.89
N TYR A 303 -4.61 -7.78 7.64
CA TYR A 303 -5.54 -7.05 8.50
C TYR A 303 -6.66 -6.38 7.69
N GLY A 304 -6.29 -5.70 6.62
CA GLY A 304 -7.26 -5.01 5.77
C GLY A 304 -8.16 -5.96 5.00
N SER A 305 -7.61 -7.08 4.54
CA SER A 305 -8.41 -8.15 3.92
C SER A 305 -9.42 -8.72 4.92
N ALA A 306 -9.01 -9.02 6.16
CA ALA A 306 -9.93 -9.45 7.20
C ALA A 306 -11.02 -8.42 7.47
N LYS A 307 -10.65 -7.13 7.58
CA LYS A 307 -11.61 -6.04 7.77
C LYS A 307 -12.59 -5.92 6.61
N LEU A 308 -12.11 -6.07 5.36
CA LEU A 308 -12.96 -6.05 4.17
C LEU A 308 -14.06 -7.11 4.21
N ALA A 309 -13.77 -8.29 4.76
CA ALA A 309 -14.77 -9.37 4.91
C ALA A 309 -15.85 -9.07 5.94
N LEU A 310 -15.58 -8.16 6.89
CA LEU A 310 -16.52 -7.76 7.96
C LEU A 310 -17.44 -6.60 7.55
N ASP A 311 -17.12 -5.85 6.51
CA ASP A 311 -17.90 -4.73 5.97
C ASP A 311 -19.03 -5.22 5.06
#